data_ff57c359136f862d47c500ddc6bad9ee
#
_entry.id   ff57c359136f862d47c500ddc6bad9ee
#
_cell.length_a   1.000
_cell.length_b   1.000
_cell.length_c   1.000
_cell.angle_alpha   90.00
_cell.angle_beta   90.00
_cell.angle_gamma   90.00
#
_symmetry.space_group_name_H-M   'P 1'
#
loop_
_entity.id
_entity.type
_entity.pdbx_description
1 polymer ?
#
loop_
_entity_poly.entity_id
_entity_poly.type
_entity_poly.pdbx_seq_one_letter_code
_entity_poly.pdbx_strand_id
1 'polypeptide(L)'
;LGTGFGAGVVIDSRLLTGDNGCGGDVWIMRNKKYPEMIAEESVSIRAVRRVYQELTGKDASSLTPKDIYDIAEGTAEGDQQAAVRSFNELGEMAGDAIIRALNIVDGLVVIGGGVAGAAKYILPGIMNEMNRQIGTFAGASFPCLQMEVFNLSEKEAFDKFLEEKDKMVKIPFSEREVHYACHKKIGIAVSTLGASRAV
;
A
#
# COMPACT_ATOMS: atom_id res chain seq x y z
N LEU A 1 -2.73 7.72 4.71
CA LEU A 1 -1.50 8.39 4.26
C LEU A 1 -1.70 9.92 4.36
N GLY A 2 -0.85 10.62 5.09
CA GLY A 2 -1.02 12.06 5.31
C GLY A 2 0.20 12.70 5.96
N THR A 3 -0.02 13.53 6.99
CA THR A 3 1.06 14.12 7.81
C THR A 3 1.93 13.01 8.40
N GLY A 4 1.33 11.89 8.76
CA GLY A 4 1.97 10.69 9.24
C GLY A 4 1.52 9.43 8.50
N PHE A 5 1.97 8.29 9.01
CA PHE A 5 1.68 6.96 8.49
C PHE A 5 1.02 6.10 9.55
N GLY A 6 -0.27 5.90 9.47
CA GLY A 6 -1.03 5.05 10.39
C GLY A 6 -1.79 3.95 9.66
N ALA A 7 -2.17 2.91 10.39
CA ALA A 7 -3.08 1.89 9.93
C ALA A 7 -4.11 1.54 11.00
N GLY A 8 -5.30 1.14 10.56
CA GLY A 8 -6.28 0.46 11.37
C GLY A 8 -6.47 -0.95 10.85
N VAL A 9 -6.29 -1.93 11.70
CA VAL A 9 -6.51 -3.34 11.37
C VAL A 9 -7.87 -3.75 11.88
N VAL A 10 -8.71 -4.29 10.98
CA VAL A 10 -10.06 -4.75 11.31
C VAL A 10 -10.15 -6.24 11.08
N ILE A 11 -10.53 -7.00 12.12
CA ILE A 11 -10.73 -8.44 12.07
C ILE A 11 -12.13 -8.72 12.62
N ASP A 12 -12.94 -9.49 11.90
CA ASP A 12 -14.33 -9.81 12.28
C ASP A 12 -15.17 -8.57 12.63
N SER A 13 -15.04 -7.51 11.80
CA SER A 13 -15.70 -6.21 11.99
C SER A 13 -15.32 -5.48 13.28
N ARG A 14 -14.20 -5.83 13.90
CA ARG A 14 -13.67 -5.18 15.09
C ARG A 14 -12.30 -4.59 14.83
N LEU A 15 -12.09 -3.38 15.30
CA LEU A 15 -10.77 -2.75 15.27
C LEU A 15 -9.84 -3.49 16.24
N LEU A 16 -8.69 -3.93 15.72
CA LEU A 16 -7.62 -4.51 16.51
C LEU A 16 -6.91 -3.38 17.27
N THR A 17 -7.22 -3.22 18.54
CA THR A 17 -6.55 -2.24 19.39
C THR A 17 -5.29 -2.80 20.05
N GLY A 18 -5.24 -4.12 20.27
CA GLY A 18 -4.21 -4.77 21.08
C GLY A 18 -4.36 -4.46 22.57
N ASP A 19 -3.57 -5.11 23.40
CA ASP A 19 -3.63 -4.96 24.88
C ASP A 19 -3.19 -3.57 25.34
N ASN A 20 -2.34 -2.90 24.56
CA ASN A 20 -1.77 -1.60 24.90
C ASN A 20 -2.24 -0.46 23.96
N GLY A 21 -3.24 -0.71 23.13
CA GLY A 21 -3.72 0.28 22.17
C GLY A 21 -2.78 0.54 20.98
N CYS A 22 -1.77 -0.32 20.74
CA CYS A 22 -0.77 -0.17 19.68
C CYS A 22 -1.04 -1.04 18.45
N GLY A 23 -2.25 -1.58 18.34
CA GLY A 23 -2.65 -2.37 17.16
C GLY A 23 -2.67 -1.48 15.89
N GLY A 24 -1.83 -1.82 14.92
CA GLY A 24 -1.74 -1.06 13.68
C GLY A 24 -0.65 0.02 13.63
N ASP A 25 0.26 0.07 14.57
CA ASP A 25 1.40 1.02 14.62
C ASP A 25 2.44 0.73 13.52
N VAL A 26 2.02 0.85 12.25
CA VAL A 26 2.88 0.63 11.08
C VAL A 26 3.94 1.73 10.90
N TRP A 27 3.70 2.91 11.47
CA TRP A 27 4.58 4.08 11.34
C TRP A 27 5.99 3.83 11.86
N ILE A 28 6.13 3.02 12.94
CA ILE A 28 7.40 2.69 13.60
C ILE A 28 8.11 1.49 12.96
N MET A 29 7.53 0.84 11.96
CA MET A 29 8.20 -0.24 11.24
C MET A 29 9.53 0.27 10.67
N ARG A 30 10.50 -0.63 10.51
CA ARG A 30 11.79 -0.30 9.93
C ARG A 30 11.63 0.18 8.50
N ASN A 31 12.23 1.32 8.18
CA ASN A 31 12.24 1.87 6.84
C ASN A 31 13.07 1.00 5.90
N LYS A 32 12.53 0.67 4.74
CA LYS A 32 13.22 -0.16 3.75
C LYS A 32 14.46 0.52 3.16
N LYS A 33 14.34 1.81 2.81
CA LYS A 33 15.41 2.58 2.15
C LYS A 33 16.44 3.09 3.16
N TYR A 34 15.99 3.43 4.34
CA TYR A 34 16.82 3.99 5.44
C TYR A 34 16.65 3.13 6.70
N PRO A 35 17.39 2.02 6.83
CA PRO A 35 17.16 1.02 7.88
C PRO A 35 17.26 1.50 9.32
N GLU A 36 17.87 2.67 9.55
CA GLU A 36 17.99 3.31 10.86
C GLU A 36 16.83 4.28 11.17
N MET A 37 15.90 4.46 10.20
CA MET A 37 14.75 5.35 10.33
C MET A 37 13.44 4.56 10.42
N ILE A 38 12.41 5.22 10.94
CA ILE A 38 11.05 4.70 10.94
C ILE A 38 10.42 4.77 9.54
N ALA A 39 9.45 3.91 9.25
CA ALA A 39 8.75 3.89 7.97
C ALA A 39 8.09 5.22 7.62
N GLU A 40 7.54 5.93 8.61
CA GLU A 40 6.89 7.24 8.43
C GLU A 40 7.82 8.29 7.79
N GLU A 41 9.13 8.22 8.00
CA GLU A 41 10.07 9.15 7.36
C GLU A 41 10.08 9.04 5.82
N SER A 42 9.60 7.92 5.27
CA SER A 42 9.44 7.74 3.83
C SER A 42 7.96 7.64 3.39
N VAL A 43 7.02 7.63 4.35
CA VAL A 43 5.57 7.49 4.07
C VAL A 43 4.81 8.65 4.73
N SER A 44 5.14 9.87 4.33
CA SER A 44 4.49 11.08 4.84
C SER A 44 4.60 12.22 3.85
N ILE A 45 3.86 13.31 4.09
CA ILE A 45 3.97 14.54 3.29
C ILE A 45 5.39 15.12 3.32
N ARG A 46 6.15 14.90 4.41
CA ARG A 46 7.55 15.32 4.53
C ARG A 46 8.44 14.55 3.54
N ALA A 47 8.16 13.25 3.37
CA ALA A 47 8.90 12.40 2.44
C ALA A 47 8.75 12.88 0.99
N VAL A 48 7.53 13.22 0.56
CA VAL A 48 7.27 13.72 -0.80
C VAL A 48 8.14 14.94 -1.09
N ARG A 49 8.17 15.93 -0.18
CA ARG A 49 9.00 17.12 -0.34
C ARG A 49 10.49 16.81 -0.36
N ARG A 50 10.95 15.99 0.58
CA ARG A 50 12.35 15.58 0.67
C ARG A 50 12.82 14.91 -0.62
N VAL A 51 12.08 13.94 -1.11
CA VAL A 51 12.42 13.22 -2.35
C VAL A 51 12.39 14.14 -3.57
N TYR A 52 11.41 15.04 -3.68
CA TYR A 52 11.37 16.03 -4.75
C TYR A 52 12.59 16.95 -4.70
N GLN A 53 12.98 17.45 -3.52
CA GLN A 53 14.19 18.24 -3.32
C GLN A 53 15.47 17.47 -3.66
N GLU A 54 15.59 16.23 -3.22
CA GLU A 54 16.73 15.35 -3.54
C GLU A 54 16.90 15.15 -5.05
N LEU A 55 15.79 14.94 -5.78
CA LEU A 55 15.80 14.70 -7.23
C LEU A 55 16.08 15.96 -8.04
N THR A 56 15.59 17.11 -7.60
CA THR A 56 15.73 18.38 -8.35
C THR A 56 16.97 19.18 -7.95
N GLY A 57 17.53 18.93 -6.78
CA GLY A 57 18.58 19.75 -6.16
C GLY A 57 18.10 21.15 -5.76
N LYS A 58 16.79 21.43 -5.82
CA LYS A 58 16.18 22.72 -5.48
C LYS A 58 15.51 22.67 -4.11
N ASP A 59 15.54 23.76 -3.37
CA ASP A 59 14.81 23.86 -2.11
C ASP A 59 13.30 23.72 -2.35
N ALA A 60 12.70 22.74 -1.70
CA ALA A 60 11.25 22.47 -1.74
C ALA A 60 10.57 22.74 -0.39
N SER A 61 11.23 23.43 0.53
CA SER A 61 10.71 23.65 1.89
C SER A 61 9.39 24.44 1.92
N SER A 62 9.19 25.33 0.95
CA SER A 62 7.97 26.14 0.78
C SER A 62 6.85 25.39 0.05
N LEU A 63 7.14 24.28 -0.64
CA LEU A 63 6.13 23.53 -1.39
C LEU A 63 5.25 22.68 -0.46
N THR A 64 3.95 22.73 -0.70
CA THR A 64 3.02 21.77 -0.12
C THR A 64 2.95 20.49 -0.96
N PRO A 65 2.43 19.37 -0.42
CA PRO A 65 2.17 18.18 -1.24
C PRO A 65 1.22 18.45 -2.41
N LYS A 66 0.32 19.43 -2.26
CA LYS A 66 -0.57 19.85 -3.35
C LYS A 66 0.20 20.53 -4.47
N ASP A 67 1.16 21.41 -4.15
CA ASP A 67 2.01 22.05 -5.16
C ASP A 67 2.81 21.01 -5.94
N ILE A 68 3.41 20.02 -5.24
CA ILE A 68 4.13 18.94 -5.91
C ILE A 68 3.18 18.06 -6.74
N TYR A 69 1.95 17.85 -6.28
CA TYR A 69 0.93 17.17 -7.06
C TYR A 69 0.58 17.95 -8.33
N ASP A 70 0.40 19.27 -8.26
CA ASP A 70 0.11 20.10 -9.42
C ASP A 70 1.28 20.12 -10.43
N ILE A 71 2.52 20.06 -9.94
CA ILE A 71 3.70 19.85 -10.79
C ILE A 71 3.63 18.48 -11.48
N ALA A 72 3.27 17.43 -10.75
CA ALA A 72 3.12 16.07 -11.31
C ALA A 72 2.03 16.00 -12.37
N GLU A 73 0.94 16.78 -12.21
CA GLU A 73 -0.13 16.93 -13.20
C GLU A 73 0.29 17.78 -14.44
N GLY A 74 1.41 18.50 -14.34
CA GLY A 74 1.83 19.45 -15.37
C GLY A 74 1.02 20.75 -15.37
N THR A 75 0.31 21.04 -14.29
CA THR A 75 -0.51 22.27 -14.10
C THR A 75 0.24 23.38 -13.37
N ALA A 76 1.38 23.07 -12.78
CA ALA A 76 2.28 24.03 -12.15
C ALA A 76 3.71 23.87 -12.68
N GLU A 77 4.50 24.95 -12.61
CA GLU A 77 5.89 24.97 -13.04
C GLU A 77 6.76 24.12 -12.10
N GLY A 78 7.62 23.27 -12.66
CA GLY A 78 8.55 22.44 -11.90
C GLY A 78 9.02 21.21 -12.68
N ASP A 79 9.74 20.33 -12.00
CA ASP A 79 10.16 19.05 -12.59
C ASP A 79 9.07 18.00 -12.41
N GLN A 80 8.32 17.76 -13.45
CA GLN A 80 7.20 16.83 -13.46
C GLN A 80 7.63 15.39 -13.13
N GLN A 81 8.78 14.95 -13.69
CA GLN A 81 9.26 13.60 -13.47
C GLN A 81 9.69 13.39 -12.00
N ALA A 82 10.38 14.37 -11.43
CA ALA A 82 10.74 14.35 -10.02
C ALA A 82 9.50 14.35 -9.11
N ALA A 83 8.47 15.11 -9.45
CA ALA A 83 7.21 15.16 -8.71
C ALA A 83 6.49 13.80 -8.76
N VAL A 84 6.34 13.20 -9.93
CA VAL A 84 5.76 11.85 -10.09
C VAL A 84 6.58 10.82 -9.29
N ARG A 85 7.92 10.86 -9.40
CA ARG A 85 8.81 9.93 -8.73
C ARG A 85 8.73 10.05 -7.20
N SER A 86 8.55 11.25 -6.65
CA SER A 86 8.42 11.46 -5.21
C SER A 86 7.19 10.78 -4.61
N PHE A 87 6.05 10.82 -5.30
CA PHE A 87 4.84 10.07 -4.89
C PHE A 87 4.99 8.56 -5.10
N ASN A 88 5.64 8.16 -6.20
CA ASN A 88 5.86 6.74 -6.47
C ASN A 88 6.79 6.11 -5.40
N GLU A 89 7.85 6.79 -4.99
CA GLU A 89 8.73 6.32 -3.91
C GLU A 89 7.99 6.21 -2.57
N LEU A 90 7.11 7.16 -2.24
CA LEU A 90 6.22 7.02 -1.08
C LEU A 90 5.40 5.74 -1.19
N GLY A 91 4.87 5.44 -2.38
CA GLY A 91 4.14 4.20 -2.66
C GLY A 91 4.99 2.95 -2.44
N GLU A 92 6.23 2.92 -2.93
CA GLU A 92 7.16 1.80 -2.74
C GLU A 92 7.42 1.54 -1.24
N MET A 93 7.62 2.60 -0.46
CA MET A 93 7.88 2.48 0.98
C MET A 93 6.63 2.07 1.76
N ALA A 94 5.46 2.58 1.38
CA ALA A 94 4.18 2.16 1.94
C ALA A 94 3.90 0.68 1.61
N GLY A 95 4.18 0.27 0.38
CA GLY A 95 4.04 -1.12 -0.09
C GLY A 95 4.84 -2.11 0.75
N ASP A 96 6.10 -1.79 1.09
CA ASP A 96 6.93 -2.64 1.95
C ASP A 96 6.32 -2.82 3.36
N ALA A 97 5.81 -1.75 3.96
CA ALA A 97 5.14 -1.83 5.26
C ALA A 97 3.81 -2.61 5.17
N ILE A 98 3.03 -2.39 4.11
CA ILE A 98 1.78 -3.11 3.83
C ILE A 98 2.04 -4.61 3.71
N ILE A 99 3.06 -5.05 2.95
CA ILE A 99 3.44 -6.46 2.83
C ILE A 99 3.67 -7.11 4.20
N ARG A 100 4.40 -6.43 5.08
CA ARG A 100 4.69 -6.94 6.43
C ARG A 100 3.43 -7.12 7.25
N ALA A 101 2.49 -6.17 7.17
CA ALA A 101 1.21 -6.27 7.84
C ALA A 101 0.35 -7.39 7.24
N LEU A 102 0.28 -7.51 5.92
CA LEU A 102 -0.51 -8.51 5.20
C LEU A 102 -0.03 -9.94 5.43
N ASN A 103 1.27 -10.16 5.58
CA ASN A 103 1.82 -11.47 5.93
C ASN A 103 1.40 -11.95 7.33
N ILE A 104 0.79 -11.08 8.13
CA ILE A 104 0.27 -11.39 9.48
C ILE A 104 -1.25 -11.40 9.48
N VAL A 105 -1.89 -10.42 8.81
CA VAL A 105 -3.33 -10.16 8.94
C VAL A 105 -4.15 -10.79 7.81
N ASP A 106 -3.60 -10.86 6.58
CA ASP A 106 -4.28 -11.37 5.38
C ASP A 106 -5.68 -10.75 5.18
N GLY A 107 -5.73 -9.49 4.75
CA GLY A 107 -6.98 -8.75 4.57
C GLY A 107 -6.92 -7.69 3.48
N LEU A 108 -8.07 -7.20 3.04
CA LEU A 108 -8.18 -6.10 2.08
C LEU A 108 -7.43 -4.85 2.58
N VAL A 109 -6.81 -4.14 1.65
CA VAL A 109 -6.12 -2.88 1.93
C VAL A 109 -6.95 -1.71 1.41
N VAL A 110 -7.18 -0.72 2.25
CA VAL A 110 -7.82 0.53 1.85
C VAL A 110 -6.88 1.70 2.13
N ILE A 111 -6.48 2.40 1.08
CA ILE A 111 -5.62 3.58 1.17
C ILE A 111 -6.49 4.82 1.38
N GLY A 112 -6.28 5.50 2.50
CA GLY A 112 -7.01 6.72 2.84
C GLY A 112 -6.09 7.85 3.29
N GLY A 113 -6.69 8.98 3.68
CA GLY A 113 -6.00 10.18 4.16
C GLY A 113 -5.73 11.23 3.08
N GLY A 114 -5.15 12.37 3.47
CA GLY A 114 -5.00 13.53 2.57
C GLY A 114 -4.11 13.30 1.35
N VAL A 115 -3.13 12.40 1.44
CA VAL A 115 -2.21 12.07 0.33
C VAL A 115 -2.84 11.06 -0.65
N ALA A 116 -3.93 10.38 -0.25
CA ALA A 116 -4.63 9.43 -1.14
C ALA A 116 -5.21 10.10 -2.40
N GLY A 117 -5.38 11.43 -2.43
CA GLY A 117 -5.70 12.17 -3.65
C GLY A 117 -4.67 12.02 -4.78
N ALA A 118 -3.41 11.69 -4.43
CA ALA A 118 -2.34 11.40 -5.38
C ALA A 118 -2.23 9.88 -5.72
N ALA A 119 -3.29 9.11 -5.46
CA ALA A 119 -3.29 7.64 -5.60
C ALA A 119 -2.79 7.17 -6.98
N LYS A 120 -3.07 7.88 -8.05
CA LYS A 120 -2.60 7.51 -9.40
C LYS A 120 -1.08 7.44 -9.52
N TYR A 121 -0.34 8.15 -8.67
CA TYR A 121 1.12 8.13 -8.62
C TYR A 121 1.66 7.21 -7.51
N ILE A 122 0.86 6.99 -6.47
CA ILE A 122 1.25 6.19 -5.30
C ILE A 122 0.99 4.70 -5.53
N LEU A 123 -0.18 4.35 -6.08
CA LEU A 123 -0.58 2.95 -6.30
C LEU A 123 0.40 2.16 -7.16
N PRO A 124 0.97 2.70 -8.27
CA PRO A 124 1.97 1.97 -9.04
C PRO A 124 3.18 1.54 -8.20
N GLY A 125 3.66 2.40 -7.31
CA GLY A 125 4.74 2.06 -6.37
C GLY A 125 4.35 0.97 -5.39
N ILE A 126 3.17 1.07 -4.79
CA ILE A 126 2.63 0.04 -3.89
C ILE A 126 2.50 -1.30 -4.62
N MET A 127 1.85 -1.31 -5.79
CA MET A 127 1.62 -2.51 -6.59
C MET A 127 2.92 -3.18 -7.02
N ASN A 128 3.90 -2.37 -7.46
CA ASN A 128 5.22 -2.88 -7.83
C ASN A 128 5.91 -3.57 -6.65
N GLU A 129 5.85 -2.97 -5.47
CA GLU A 129 6.43 -3.53 -4.26
C GLU A 129 5.70 -4.80 -3.81
N MET A 130 4.37 -4.81 -3.81
CA MET A 130 3.57 -5.97 -3.40
C MET A 130 3.75 -7.18 -4.33
N ASN A 131 4.07 -6.96 -5.60
CA ASN A 131 4.35 -8.01 -6.59
C ASN A 131 5.84 -8.41 -6.65
N ARG A 132 6.67 -7.85 -5.78
CA ARG A 132 8.11 -8.11 -5.75
C ARG A 132 8.42 -9.56 -5.34
N GLN A 133 9.57 -10.03 -5.81
CA GLN A 133 10.16 -11.31 -5.40
C GLN A 133 11.24 -11.09 -4.32
N ILE A 134 11.36 -12.05 -3.41
CA ILE A 134 12.43 -12.12 -2.41
C ILE A 134 13.25 -13.39 -2.63
N GLY A 135 14.57 -13.23 -2.68
CA GLY A 135 15.50 -14.33 -2.85
C GLY A 135 15.90 -15.03 -1.55
N THR A 136 16.49 -16.21 -1.69
CA THR A 136 17.14 -16.95 -0.62
C THR A 136 18.62 -17.12 -0.91
N PHE A 137 19.43 -17.42 0.09
CA PHE A 137 20.85 -17.75 -0.10
C PHE A 137 21.08 -18.98 -1.00
N ALA A 138 20.10 -19.89 -1.09
CA ALA A 138 20.12 -21.04 -1.97
C ALA A 138 19.75 -20.73 -3.43
N GLY A 139 19.48 -19.46 -3.77
CA GLY A 139 19.14 -19.02 -5.12
C GLY A 139 17.66 -19.16 -5.50
N ALA A 140 16.81 -19.68 -4.61
CA ALA A 140 15.37 -19.69 -4.83
C ALA A 140 14.76 -18.29 -4.68
N SER A 141 13.65 -18.02 -5.35
CA SER A 141 12.91 -16.76 -5.28
C SER A 141 11.43 -17.03 -4.97
N PHE A 142 10.85 -16.20 -4.11
CA PHE A 142 9.48 -16.31 -3.67
C PHE A 142 8.78 -14.94 -3.79
N PRO A 143 7.46 -14.91 -4.10
CA PRO A 143 6.71 -13.67 -4.03
C PRO A 143 6.66 -13.15 -2.59
N CYS A 144 6.69 -11.83 -2.43
CA CYS A 144 6.57 -11.20 -1.10
C CYS A 144 5.23 -11.49 -0.43
N LEU A 145 4.19 -11.73 -1.21
CA LEU A 145 2.86 -12.15 -0.77
C LEU A 145 2.48 -13.46 -1.46
N GLN A 146 1.83 -14.35 -0.73
CA GLN A 146 1.31 -15.62 -1.25
C GLN A 146 0.01 -15.47 -2.04
N MET A 147 -0.51 -14.25 -2.16
CA MET A 147 -1.75 -13.90 -2.83
C MET A 147 -1.47 -13.12 -4.11
N GLU A 148 -2.33 -13.29 -5.13
CA GLU A 148 -2.37 -12.40 -6.28
C GLU A 148 -2.97 -11.05 -5.88
N VAL A 149 -2.28 -9.96 -6.23
CA VAL A 149 -2.63 -8.59 -5.81
C VAL A 149 -3.42 -7.89 -6.90
N PHE A 150 -4.58 -7.33 -6.54
CA PHE A 150 -5.47 -6.62 -7.47
C PHE A 150 -5.65 -5.16 -7.05
N ASN A 151 -5.45 -4.25 -8.01
CA ASN A 151 -5.82 -2.85 -7.86
C ASN A 151 -7.33 -2.70 -8.11
N LEU A 152 -8.12 -2.62 -7.05
CA LEU A 152 -9.58 -2.55 -7.15
C LEU A 152 -10.10 -1.20 -7.68
N SER A 153 -9.23 -0.22 -7.91
CA SER A 153 -9.58 1.03 -8.59
C SER A 153 -9.65 0.86 -10.12
N GLU A 154 -9.13 -0.24 -10.65
CA GLU A 154 -9.18 -0.59 -12.07
C GLU A 154 -10.29 -1.61 -12.32
N LYS A 155 -11.20 -1.29 -13.25
CA LYS A 155 -12.38 -2.12 -13.50
C LYS A 155 -12.04 -3.57 -13.86
N GLU A 156 -11.08 -3.78 -14.76
CA GLU A 156 -10.68 -5.13 -15.16
C GLU A 156 -10.09 -5.93 -14.01
N ALA A 157 -9.27 -5.30 -13.16
CA ALA A 157 -8.70 -5.95 -11.98
C ALA A 157 -9.78 -6.25 -10.94
N PHE A 158 -10.73 -5.33 -10.75
CA PHE A 158 -11.88 -5.54 -9.88
C PHE A 158 -12.76 -6.71 -10.35
N ASP A 159 -13.08 -6.77 -11.64
CA ASP A 159 -13.90 -7.86 -12.21
C ASP A 159 -13.20 -9.22 -12.02
N LYS A 160 -11.88 -9.30 -12.29
CA LYS A 160 -11.07 -10.50 -12.04
C LYS A 160 -10.97 -10.87 -10.56
N PHE A 161 -10.91 -9.87 -9.69
CA PHE A 161 -10.90 -10.10 -8.24
C PHE A 161 -12.20 -10.77 -7.77
N LEU A 162 -13.35 -10.43 -8.38
CA LEU A 162 -14.64 -11.02 -8.06
C LEU A 162 -14.86 -12.39 -8.70
N GLU A 163 -14.07 -12.80 -9.70
CA GLU A 163 -14.20 -14.12 -10.29
C GLU A 163 -13.94 -15.22 -9.25
N GLU A 164 -14.93 -16.09 -9.07
CA GLU A 164 -14.77 -17.29 -8.23
C GLU A 164 -14.13 -18.41 -9.05
N LYS A 165 -12.97 -18.89 -8.62
CA LYS A 165 -12.28 -20.07 -9.19
C LYS A 165 -12.33 -21.22 -8.20
N ASP A 166 -13.52 -21.46 -7.67
CA ASP A 166 -13.75 -22.49 -6.68
C ASP A 166 -13.75 -23.89 -7.31
N LYS A 167 -13.31 -24.86 -6.52
CA LYS A 167 -13.43 -26.27 -6.82
C LYS A 167 -14.34 -26.93 -5.80
N MET A 168 -15.21 -27.82 -6.29
CA MET A 168 -15.90 -28.74 -5.40
C MET A 168 -14.92 -29.82 -4.97
N VAL A 169 -14.78 -29.99 -3.68
CA VAL A 169 -13.90 -31.01 -3.08
C VAL A 169 -14.72 -31.90 -2.17
N LYS A 170 -14.69 -33.21 -2.44
CA LYS A 170 -15.33 -34.19 -1.58
C LYS A 170 -14.56 -34.31 -0.25
N ILE A 171 -15.28 -34.21 0.85
CA ILE A 171 -14.68 -34.44 2.17
C ILE A 171 -14.33 -35.91 2.29
N PRO A 172 -13.08 -36.26 2.63
CA PRO A 172 -12.68 -37.67 2.82
C PRO A 172 -13.60 -38.39 3.79
N PHE A 173 -13.94 -39.63 3.46
CA PHE A 173 -14.82 -40.52 4.23
C PHE A 173 -16.26 -40.00 4.44
N SER A 174 -16.75 -39.13 3.55
CA SER A 174 -18.13 -38.63 3.59
C SER A 174 -18.67 -38.44 2.16
N GLU A 175 -20.01 -38.35 2.04
CA GLU A 175 -20.67 -38.00 0.78
C GLU A 175 -20.86 -36.47 0.62
N ARG A 176 -20.29 -35.68 1.53
CA ARG A 176 -20.39 -34.22 1.47
C ARG A 176 -19.31 -33.62 0.58
N GLU A 177 -19.71 -32.63 -0.19
CA GLU A 177 -18.81 -31.77 -0.97
C GLU A 177 -18.82 -30.35 -0.40
N VAL A 178 -17.69 -29.68 -0.48
CA VAL A 178 -17.51 -28.29 -0.06
C VAL A 178 -16.85 -27.48 -1.17
N HIS A 179 -17.19 -26.22 -1.24
CA HIS A 179 -16.47 -25.27 -2.06
C HIS A 179 -15.08 -25.02 -1.47
N TYR A 180 -14.07 -25.13 -2.30
CA TYR A 180 -12.68 -24.83 -1.95
C TYR A 180 -12.16 -23.71 -2.84
N ALA A 181 -12.00 -22.52 -2.26
CA ALA A 181 -11.38 -21.38 -2.92
C ALA A 181 -9.88 -21.63 -3.07
N CYS A 182 -9.46 -22.02 -4.27
CA CYS A 182 -8.05 -22.36 -4.54
C CYS A 182 -7.19 -21.16 -4.95
N HIS A 183 -7.82 -20.02 -5.24
CA HIS A 183 -7.15 -18.81 -5.68
C HIS A 183 -7.04 -17.80 -4.53
N LYS A 184 -5.83 -17.67 -4.01
CA LYS A 184 -5.54 -16.67 -2.98
C LYS A 184 -5.43 -15.29 -3.61
N LYS A 185 -6.30 -14.37 -3.22
CA LYS A 185 -6.42 -13.02 -3.78
C LYS A 185 -6.40 -11.98 -2.68
N ILE A 186 -5.80 -10.83 -2.96
CA ILE A 186 -5.88 -9.67 -2.11
C ILE A 186 -6.14 -8.42 -2.95
N GLY A 187 -7.03 -7.56 -2.47
CA GLY A 187 -7.38 -6.31 -3.12
C GLY A 187 -6.80 -5.10 -2.42
N ILE A 188 -6.39 -4.11 -3.20
CA ILE A 188 -6.06 -2.78 -2.71
C ILE A 188 -7.01 -1.76 -3.34
N ALA A 189 -7.64 -0.94 -2.51
CA ALA A 189 -8.57 0.09 -2.92
C ALA A 189 -8.18 1.46 -2.37
N VAL A 190 -8.69 2.52 -2.98
CA VAL A 190 -8.59 3.88 -2.46
C VAL A 190 -9.92 4.24 -1.81
N SER A 191 -9.85 4.81 -0.61
CA SER A 191 -11.04 5.29 0.10
C SER A 191 -11.71 6.42 -0.67
N THR A 192 -13.01 6.33 -0.82
CA THR A 192 -13.86 7.41 -1.32
C THR A 192 -14.32 8.36 -0.22
N LEU A 193 -14.04 8.03 1.05
CA LEU A 193 -14.31 8.89 2.19
C LEU A 193 -13.25 10.02 2.23
N GLY A 194 -13.67 11.27 2.35
CA GLY A 194 -12.74 12.37 2.57
C GLY A 194 -12.01 12.24 3.90
N ALA A 195 -10.80 12.80 4.00
CA ALA A 195 -9.98 12.74 5.21
C ALA A 195 -10.71 13.24 6.48
N SER A 196 -11.63 14.18 6.34
CA SER A 196 -12.46 14.72 7.42
C SER A 196 -13.62 13.82 7.87
N ARG A 197 -13.88 12.72 7.17
CA ARG A 197 -14.95 11.76 7.51
C ARG A 197 -14.41 10.44 8.05
N ALA A 198 -13.11 10.30 8.15
CA ALA A 198 -12.43 9.09 8.65
C ALA A 198 -12.07 9.21 10.15
N VAL A 199 -12.60 10.21 10.85
CA VAL A 199 -12.43 10.43 12.29
C VAL A 199 -13.73 10.14 13.01
#